data_4c203bd728712a4d3a79971a1ca86ad8
#
_entry.id   4c203bd728712a4d3a79971a1ca86ad8
#
_cell.length_a   1.000
_cell.length_b   1.000
_cell.length_c   1.000
_cell.angle_alpha   90.00
_cell.angle_beta   90.00
_cell.angle_gamma   90.00
#
_symmetry.space_group_name_H-M   'P 1'
#
loop_
_entity.id
_entity.type
_entity.pdbx_description
1 polymer ?
#
loop_
_entity_poly.entity_id
_entity_poly.type
_entity_poly.pdbx_seq_one_letter_code
_entity_poly.pdbx_strand_id
1 'polypeptide(L)'
;LRNISFIETLPTPYRTHKEPKTFNYQYINYNKGENLLLEGYFQSEKYFINNKDYIINLFKPTENIKQIILERLPNVQDSISIHIRRGDYLTSPDFHPQQSLDYYMSAINLLGVDRNYLIFSDDLDGVKLMFDFLPNKQFISLGKDYLDLYTMSMCEHNIICNSTFGWWGAYLNENKDKKIIGPNNWFGPASAFLNSSDILPDNWIKI
;
A
#
# COMPACT_ATOMS: atom_id res chain seq x y z
N LEU A 1 15.33 -11.08 1.01
CA LEU A 1 14.58 -12.35 0.86
C LEU A 1 15.38 -13.60 1.28
N ARG A 2 16.38 -13.46 2.20
CA ARG A 2 17.33 -14.54 2.54
C ARG A 2 16.67 -15.75 3.26
N ASN A 3 15.42 -15.62 3.74
CA ASN A 3 14.74 -16.68 4.50
C ASN A 3 13.39 -17.11 3.87
N ILE A 4 13.13 -16.70 2.62
CA ILE A 4 11.96 -17.16 1.87
C ILE A 4 12.44 -18.18 0.85
N SER A 5 11.94 -19.40 0.94
CA SER A 5 12.17 -20.45 -0.06
C SER A 5 10.85 -20.83 -0.72
N PHE A 6 10.92 -20.99 -2.03
CA PHE A 6 9.82 -21.59 -2.78
C PHE A 6 9.94 -23.10 -2.71
N ILE A 7 8.87 -23.80 -2.35
CA ILE A 7 8.82 -25.24 -2.28
C ILE A 7 7.79 -25.76 -3.30
N GLU A 8 8.15 -26.80 -4.02
CA GLU A 8 7.23 -27.44 -4.99
C GLU A 8 6.22 -28.39 -4.31
N THR A 9 6.59 -28.93 -3.14
CA THR A 9 5.75 -29.84 -2.37
C THR A 9 5.62 -29.38 -0.93
N LEU A 10 4.38 -29.40 -0.40
CA LEU A 10 4.14 -29.05 0.99
C LEU A 10 4.74 -30.09 1.94
N PRO A 11 5.43 -29.67 3.01
CA PRO A 11 5.89 -30.61 4.03
C PRO A 11 4.71 -31.22 4.77
N THR A 12 4.69 -32.53 4.90
CA THR A 12 3.61 -33.27 5.59
C THR A 12 4.08 -33.83 6.93
N PRO A 13 3.21 -33.90 7.95
CA PRO A 13 1.86 -33.36 7.97
C PRO A 13 1.83 -31.85 8.07
N TYR A 14 0.75 -31.22 7.61
CA TYR A 14 0.50 -29.78 7.82
C TYR A 14 -0.97 -29.54 8.21
N ARG A 15 -1.20 -28.42 8.89
CA ARG A 15 -2.53 -27.90 9.19
C ARG A 15 -2.80 -26.67 8.30
N THR A 16 -3.98 -26.55 7.75
CA THR A 16 -4.40 -25.35 7.01
C THR A 16 -5.13 -24.38 7.93
N HIS A 17 -4.74 -23.12 7.90
CA HIS A 17 -5.50 -22.02 8.45
C HIS A 17 -6.04 -21.19 7.29
N LYS A 18 -7.36 -21.15 7.15
CA LYS A 18 -8.05 -20.33 6.16
C LYS A 18 -8.44 -19.01 6.78
N GLU A 19 -8.10 -17.91 6.11
CA GLU A 19 -8.58 -16.59 6.49
C GLU A 19 -10.12 -16.57 6.45
N PRO A 20 -10.78 -15.98 7.47
CA PRO A 20 -12.22 -15.84 7.44
C PRO A 20 -12.65 -14.93 6.29
N LYS A 21 -13.83 -15.23 5.73
CA LYS A 21 -14.40 -14.45 4.61
C LYS A 21 -14.65 -12.97 4.95
N THR A 22 -14.61 -12.61 6.21
CA THR A 22 -14.84 -11.25 6.71
C THR A 22 -13.62 -10.34 6.64
N PHE A 23 -12.43 -10.85 6.31
CA PHE A 23 -11.17 -10.08 6.15
C PHE A 23 -10.64 -9.37 7.41
N ASN A 24 -11.33 -9.43 8.54
CA ASN A 24 -10.80 -8.87 9.78
C ASN A 24 -9.74 -9.79 10.38
N TYR A 25 -8.82 -9.20 11.12
CA TYR A 25 -7.77 -9.96 11.82
C TYR A 25 -8.37 -11.04 12.73
N GLN A 26 -7.78 -12.23 12.66
CA GLN A 26 -8.03 -13.30 13.61
C GLN A 26 -6.71 -13.90 14.08
N TYR A 27 -6.61 -14.14 15.38
CA TYR A 27 -5.43 -14.77 15.95
C TYR A 27 -5.21 -16.17 15.35
N ILE A 28 -4.01 -16.39 14.84
CA ILE A 28 -3.60 -17.70 14.30
C ILE A 28 -2.88 -18.46 15.41
N ASN A 29 -3.56 -19.43 16.01
CA ASN A 29 -2.91 -20.31 16.98
C ASN A 29 -2.06 -21.35 16.22
N TYR A 30 -0.78 -21.44 16.55
CA TYR A 30 0.12 -22.46 16.00
C TYR A 30 1.11 -22.94 17.07
N ASN A 31 1.58 -24.20 16.93
CA ASN A 31 2.57 -24.77 17.83
C ASN A 31 3.96 -24.68 17.20
N LYS A 32 4.98 -24.47 18.03
CA LYS A 32 6.38 -24.46 17.57
C LYS A 32 6.72 -25.80 16.91
N GLY A 33 7.20 -25.76 15.65
CA GLY A 33 7.52 -26.94 14.85
C GLY A 33 6.38 -27.50 14.04
N GLU A 34 5.17 -26.91 14.11
CA GLU A 34 4.06 -27.25 13.25
C GLU A 34 4.27 -26.67 11.84
N ASN A 35 3.95 -27.44 10.81
CA ASN A 35 3.82 -26.93 9.45
C ASN A 35 2.43 -26.35 9.28
N LEU A 36 2.35 -25.03 9.06
CA LEU A 36 1.10 -24.31 8.90
C LEU A 36 1.00 -23.74 7.47
N LEU A 37 -0.04 -24.15 6.74
CA LEU A 37 -0.42 -23.57 5.46
C LEU A 37 -1.41 -22.42 5.71
N LEU A 38 -1.05 -21.22 5.30
CA LEU A 38 -1.94 -20.05 5.34
C LEU A 38 -2.63 -19.88 3.98
N GLU A 39 -3.95 -19.85 3.99
CA GLU A 39 -4.79 -19.70 2.80
C GLU A 39 -5.67 -18.46 2.97
N GLY A 40 -5.35 -17.37 2.27
CA GLY A 40 -6.04 -16.08 2.37
C GLY A 40 -5.16 -14.91 1.93
N TYR A 41 -5.65 -13.70 2.13
CA TYR A 41 -4.96 -12.44 1.79
C TYR A 41 -4.21 -11.83 2.98
N PHE A 42 -4.70 -12.05 4.20
CA PHE A 42 -4.10 -11.58 5.46
C PHE A 42 -3.74 -10.09 5.43
N GLN A 43 -4.68 -9.26 4.95
CA GLN A 43 -4.48 -7.82 4.70
C GLN A 43 -4.58 -6.98 5.98
N SER A 44 -3.74 -7.26 6.96
CA SER A 44 -3.65 -6.45 8.19
C SER A 44 -2.25 -6.52 8.78
N GLU A 45 -1.71 -5.38 9.26
CA GLU A 45 -0.45 -5.38 9.99
C GLU A 45 -0.52 -6.19 11.28
N LYS A 46 -1.71 -6.42 11.84
CA LYS A 46 -1.93 -7.19 13.07
C LYS A 46 -1.39 -8.62 12.98
N TYR A 47 -1.31 -9.20 11.77
CA TYR A 47 -0.73 -10.52 11.56
C TYR A 47 0.78 -10.58 11.79
N PHE A 48 1.47 -9.45 11.70
CA PHE A 48 2.92 -9.39 11.85
C PHE A 48 3.40 -8.23 12.74
N ILE A 49 2.51 -7.59 13.48
CA ILE A 49 2.83 -6.41 14.31
C ILE A 49 3.96 -6.69 15.31
N ASN A 50 4.01 -7.87 15.90
CA ASN A 50 5.07 -8.27 16.84
C ASN A 50 6.44 -8.47 16.17
N ASN A 51 6.48 -8.52 14.83
CA ASN A 51 7.69 -8.65 14.01
C ASN A 51 7.82 -7.49 13.02
N LYS A 52 7.18 -6.36 13.29
CA LYS A 52 7.11 -5.21 12.40
C LYS A 52 8.47 -4.76 11.88
N ASP A 53 9.43 -4.54 12.79
CA ASP A 53 10.76 -4.08 12.42
C ASP A 53 11.51 -5.10 11.54
N TYR A 54 11.33 -6.40 11.82
CA TYR A 54 11.90 -7.46 10.99
C TYR A 54 11.29 -7.42 9.57
N ILE A 55 9.97 -7.29 9.45
CA ILE A 55 9.27 -7.20 8.16
C ILE A 55 9.70 -5.95 7.38
N ILE A 56 9.76 -4.79 8.03
CA ILE A 56 10.24 -3.56 7.39
C ILE A 56 11.68 -3.75 6.89
N ASN A 57 12.58 -4.28 7.72
CA ASN A 57 13.98 -4.52 7.33
C ASN A 57 14.11 -5.53 6.19
N LEU A 58 13.20 -6.50 6.09
CA LEU A 58 13.20 -7.50 5.03
C LEU A 58 12.79 -6.91 3.68
N PHE A 59 11.83 -5.99 3.70
CA PHE A 59 11.20 -5.47 2.47
C PHE A 59 11.62 -4.05 2.10
N LYS A 60 12.35 -3.33 2.94
CA LYS A 60 12.81 -1.98 2.61
C LYS A 60 13.78 -1.97 1.41
N PRO A 61 13.87 -0.83 0.68
CA PRO A 61 14.79 -0.71 -0.45
C PRO A 61 16.25 -0.87 -0.01
N THR A 62 17.06 -1.48 -0.87
CA THR A 62 18.52 -1.50 -0.69
C THR A 62 19.10 -0.11 -0.98
N GLU A 63 20.31 0.17 -0.48
CA GLU A 63 20.96 1.46 -0.74
C GLU A 63 21.15 1.74 -2.23
N ASN A 64 21.45 0.72 -3.04
CA ASN A 64 21.54 0.87 -4.49
C ASN A 64 20.20 1.31 -5.13
N ILE A 65 19.08 0.77 -4.66
CA ILE A 65 17.74 1.18 -5.14
C ILE A 65 17.44 2.62 -4.71
N LYS A 66 17.76 2.98 -3.47
CA LYS A 66 17.60 4.37 -2.99
C LYS A 66 18.41 5.35 -3.83
N GLN A 67 19.66 4.98 -4.16
CA GLN A 67 20.52 5.82 -5.00
C GLN A 67 19.91 6.03 -6.40
N ILE A 68 19.42 4.97 -7.04
CA ILE A 68 18.75 5.06 -8.35
C ILE A 68 17.53 6.00 -8.30
N ILE A 69 16.76 5.95 -7.21
CA ILE A 69 15.59 6.83 -7.04
C ILE A 69 16.04 8.27 -6.84
N LEU A 70 17.03 8.54 -5.97
CA LEU A 70 17.52 9.88 -5.69
C LEU A 70 18.15 10.55 -6.92
N GLU A 71 18.82 9.79 -7.78
CA GLU A 71 19.38 10.31 -9.05
C GLU A 71 18.27 10.77 -10.02
N ARG A 72 17.12 10.11 -10.01
CA ARG A 72 15.98 10.45 -10.87
C ARG A 72 15.04 11.49 -10.25
N LEU A 73 14.90 11.45 -8.93
CA LEU A 73 13.97 12.26 -8.14
C LEU A 73 14.69 12.81 -6.90
N PRO A 74 15.59 13.80 -7.05
CA PRO A 74 16.42 14.31 -5.93
C PRO A 74 15.60 14.89 -4.77
N ASN A 75 14.37 15.34 -5.02
CA ASN A 75 13.48 15.94 -4.01
C ASN A 75 12.41 14.96 -3.52
N VAL A 76 12.59 13.65 -3.70
CA VAL A 76 11.59 12.65 -3.31
C VAL A 76 11.24 12.73 -1.82
N GLN A 77 12.22 13.02 -0.97
CA GLN A 77 12.04 13.09 0.49
C GLN A 77 11.22 14.30 0.96
N ASP A 78 11.10 15.33 0.12
CA ASP A 78 10.30 16.54 0.37
C ASP A 78 8.97 16.51 -0.39
N SER A 79 8.61 15.35 -0.96
CA SER A 79 7.44 15.18 -1.80
C SER A 79 6.39 14.29 -1.12
N ILE A 80 5.15 14.45 -1.53
CA ILE A 80 4.01 13.63 -1.09
C ILE A 80 3.63 12.68 -2.21
N SER A 81 3.55 11.38 -1.93
CA SER A 81 3.05 10.43 -2.93
C SER A 81 1.53 10.37 -2.97
N ILE A 82 0.96 10.30 -4.16
CA ILE A 82 -0.45 9.95 -4.40
C ILE A 82 -0.47 8.66 -5.23
N HIS A 83 -1.07 7.60 -4.70
CA HIS A 83 -1.28 6.36 -5.43
C HIS A 83 -2.73 6.21 -5.86
N ILE A 84 -2.94 5.91 -7.16
CA ILE A 84 -4.25 5.74 -7.78
C ILE A 84 -4.27 4.42 -8.53
N ARG A 85 -5.25 3.57 -8.23
CA ARG A 85 -5.49 2.33 -8.96
C ARG A 85 -6.70 2.50 -9.85
N ARG A 86 -6.55 2.22 -11.15
CA ARG A 86 -7.61 2.33 -12.15
C ARG A 86 -7.78 1.05 -12.96
N GLY A 87 -6.78 0.56 -13.59
CA GLY A 87 -6.72 -0.61 -14.48
C GLY A 87 -7.90 -1.57 -14.38
N ASP A 88 -7.75 -2.62 -13.61
CA ASP A 88 -8.80 -3.61 -13.33
C ASP A 88 -9.99 -3.06 -12.52
N TYR A 89 -9.83 -1.96 -11.78
CA TYR A 89 -10.92 -1.33 -11.01
C TYR A 89 -11.97 -0.67 -11.91
N LEU A 90 -11.60 -0.28 -13.14
CA LEU A 90 -12.56 0.24 -14.13
C LEU A 90 -13.58 -0.81 -14.58
N THR A 91 -13.15 -2.08 -14.60
CA THR A 91 -13.99 -3.20 -15.03
C THR A 91 -14.75 -3.88 -13.89
N SER A 92 -14.43 -3.57 -12.64
CA SER A 92 -14.99 -4.21 -11.45
C SER A 92 -15.32 -3.22 -10.33
N PRO A 93 -16.02 -2.09 -10.61
CA PRO A 93 -16.22 -1.00 -9.65
C PRO A 93 -17.07 -1.41 -8.45
N ASP A 94 -17.95 -2.39 -8.60
CA ASP A 94 -18.79 -2.90 -7.52
C ASP A 94 -18.00 -3.68 -6.46
N PHE A 95 -16.85 -4.26 -6.82
CA PHE A 95 -15.95 -4.95 -5.89
C PHE A 95 -14.83 -4.04 -5.40
N HIS A 96 -14.20 -3.28 -6.32
CA HIS A 96 -13.06 -2.42 -6.08
C HIS A 96 -13.37 -1.01 -6.55
N PRO A 97 -13.98 -0.16 -5.72
CA PRO A 97 -14.35 1.19 -6.12
C PRO A 97 -13.10 2.04 -6.36
N GLN A 98 -13.12 2.83 -7.41
CA GLN A 98 -12.14 3.90 -7.55
C GLN A 98 -12.42 4.97 -6.50
N GLN A 99 -11.36 5.53 -5.92
CA GLN A 99 -11.52 6.68 -5.05
C GLN A 99 -11.88 7.92 -5.87
N SER A 100 -12.81 8.72 -5.34
CA SER A 100 -13.29 9.93 -6.00
C SER A 100 -12.25 11.03 -6.01
N LEU A 101 -12.40 12.02 -6.89
CA LEU A 101 -11.57 13.22 -6.86
C LEU A 101 -11.72 13.97 -5.52
N ASP A 102 -12.93 13.98 -4.93
CA ASP A 102 -13.17 14.62 -3.64
C ASP A 102 -12.36 13.98 -2.50
N TYR A 103 -12.14 12.64 -2.54
CA TYR A 103 -11.25 11.96 -1.63
C TYR A 103 -9.82 12.52 -1.73
N TYR A 104 -9.27 12.58 -2.95
CA TYR A 104 -7.91 13.10 -3.17
C TYR A 104 -7.80 14.59 -2.81
N MET A 105 -8.78 15.41 -3.17
CA MET A 105 -8.80 16.83 -2.80
C MET A 105 -8.83 17.02 -1.28
N SER A 106 -9.64 16.23 -0.57
CA SER A 106 -9.69 16.26 0.91
C SER A 106 -8.34 15.87 1.53
N ALA A 107 -7.70 14.81 1.02
CA ALA A 107 -6.38 14.39 1.46
C ALA A 107 -5.30 15.45 1.18
N ILE A 108 -5.32 16.05 -0.01
CA ILE A 108 -4.39 17.10 -0.42
C ILE A 108 -4.57 18.35 0.47
N ASN A 109 -5.80 18.75 0.78
CA ASN A 109 -6.07 19.88 1.66
C ASN A 109 -5.53 19.68 3.09
N LEU A 110 -5.52 18.43 3.59
CA LEU A 110 -4.92 18.09 4.89
C LEU A 110 -3.39 18.21 4.89
N LEU A 111 -2.73 18.04 3.74
CA LEU A 111 -1.27 18.07 3.61
C LEU A 111 -0.74 19.38 3.03
N GLY A 112 -1.58 20.18 2.36
CA GLY A 112 -1.27 21.47 1.76
C GLY A 112 -1.12 21.42 0.24
N VAL A 113 -1.92 22.22 -0.47
CA VAL A 113 -2.00 22.25 -1.95
C VAL A 113 -0.70 22.68 -2.64
N ASP A 114 0.11 23.51 -1.97
CA ASP A 114 1.35 24.06 -2.54
C ASP A 114 2.58 23.14 -2.36
N ARG A 115 2.37 21.91 -1.84
CA ARG A 115 3.43 20.92 -1.66
C ARG A 115 3.77 20.22 -2.99
N ASN A 116 4.90 19.54 -3.04
CA ASN A 116 5.31 18.74 -4.18
C ASN A 116 4.60 17.38 -4.16
N TYR A 117 3.94 17.03 -5.24
CA TYR A 117 3.19 15.77 -5.37
C TYR A 117 3.77 14.87 -6.44
N LEU A 118 4.06 13.62 -6.08
CA LEU A 118 4.44 12.54 -6.99
C LEU A 118 3.25 11.60 -7.16
N ILE A 119 2.69 11.56 -8.36
CA ILE A 119 1.45 10.83 -8.68
C ILE A 119 1.80 9.52 -9.40
N PHE A 120 1.35 8.42 -8.82
CA PHE A 120 1.56 7.06 -9.31
C PHE A 120 0.23 6.42 -9.71
N SER A 121 0.17 5.83 -10.88
CA SER A 121 -1.00 5.09 -11.35
C SER A 121 -0.61 4.03 -12.38
N ASP A 122 -1.37 2.96 -12.45
CA ASP A 122 -1.33 1.99 -13.54
C ASP A 122 -1.98 2.51 -14.84
N ASP A 123 -2.64 3.70 -14.77
CA ASP A 123 -3.24 4.44 -15.89
C ASP A 123 -2.93 5.93 -15.76
N LEU A 124 -1.65 6.32 -15.98
CA LEU A 124 -1.23 7.71 -15.83
C LEU A 124 -1.99 8.66 -16.76
N ASP A 125 -2.25 8.25 -17.99
CA ASP A 125 -2.96 9.12 -18.95
C ASP A 125 -4.40 9.38 -18.50
N GLY A 126 -5.06 8.39 -17.95
CA GLY A 126 -6.42 8.51 -17.43
C GLY A 126 -6.56 9.39 -16.17
N VAL A 127 -5.47 9.66 -15.46
CA VAL A 127 -5.51 10.48 -14.23
C VAL A 127 -4.95 11.89 -14.41
N LYS A 128 -4.29 12.21 -15.53
CA LYS A 128 -3.65 13.51 -15.73
C LYS A 128 -4.58 14.69 -15.49
N LEU A 129 -5.77 14.67 -16.09
CA LEU A 129 -6.75 15.75 -15.97
C LEU A 129 -7.35 15.89 -14.57
N MET A 130 -7.35 14.79 -13.78
CA MET A 130 -7.89 14.82 -12.42
C MET A 130 -7.10 15.76 -11.50
N PHE A 131 -5.83 15.98 -11.78
CA PHE A 131 -4.91 16.73 -10.93
C PHE A 131 -4.43 18.04 -11.56
N ASP A 132 -5.09 18.56 -12.59
CA ASP A 132 -4.68 19.80 -13.23
C ASP A 132 -4.65 21.01 -12.28
N PHE A 133 -5.47 20.97 -11.24
CA PHE A 133 -5.52 21.99 -10.21
C PHE A 133 -4.28 22.04 -9.29
N LEU A 134 -3.45 20.96 -9.24
CA LEU A 134 -2.24 20.94 -8.43
C LEU A 134 -1.10 21.69 -9.15
N PRO A 135 -0.52 22.74 -8.53
CA PRO A 135 0.55 23.51 -9.16
C PRO A 135 1.86 22.73 -9.27
N ASN A 136 2.21 21.96 -8.24
CA ASN A 136 3.49 21.26 -8.13
C ASN A 136 3.25 19.75 -8.15
N LYS A 137 3.04 19.17 -9.34
CA LYS A 137 2.84 17.74 -9.52
C LYS A 137 3.77 17.12 -10.56
N GLN A 138 4.13 15.88 -10.35
CA GLN A 138 4.82 15.05 -11.33
C GLN A 138 4.12 13.68 -11.41
N PHE A 139 3.88 13.20 -12.62
CA PHE A 139 3.37 11.86 -12.87
C PHE A 139 4.56 10.91 -13.02
N ILE A 140 4.63 9.89 -12.18
CA ILE A 140 5.81 9.05 -12.03
C ILE A 140 5.55 7.65 -12.58
N SER A 141 6.48 7.18 -13.42
CA SER A 141 6.67 5.79 -13.78
C SER A 141 8.16 5.58 -14.02
N LEU A 142 8.82 4.82 -13.16
CA LEU A 142 10.25 4.54 -13.26
C LEU A 142 10.54 3.27 -14.07
N GLY A 143 9.50 2.68 -14.69
CA GLY A 143 9.61 1.53 -15.58
C GLY A 143 9.72 0.17 -14.89
N LYS A 144 9.65 0.15 -13.56
CA LYS A 144 9.60 -1.07 -12.75
C LYS A 144 8.71 -0.83 -11.53
N ASP A 145 7.77 -1.72 -11.27
CA ASP A 145 6.80 -1.62 -10.18
C ASP A 145 7.47 -1.42 -8.82
N TYR A 146 8.55 -2.17 -8.55
CA TYR A 146 9.27 -2.05 -7.30
C TYR A 146 9.97 -0.68 -7.12
N LEU A 147 10.39 -0.02 -8.21
CA LEU A 147 10.96 1.33 -8.13
C LEU A 147 9.87 2.34 -7.77
N ASP A 148 8.67 2.23 -8.34
CA ASP A 148 7.54 3.09 -8.02
C ASP A 148 7.10 2.89 -6.56
N LEU A 149 7.00 1.62 -6.11
CA LEU A 149 6.70 1.28 -4.72
C LEU A 149 7.71 1.87 -3.74
N TYR A 150 8.99 1.69 -4.02
CA TYR A 150 10.06 2.21 -3.15
C TYR A 150 10.17 3.74 -3.22
N THR A 151 9.83 4.36 -4.35
CA THR A 151 9.74 5.82 -4.44
C THR A 151 8.65 6.35 -3.50
N MET A 152 7.47 5.73 -3.46
CA MET A 152 6.43 6.08 -2.50
C MET A 152 6.92 5.93 -1.04
N SER A 153 7.72 4.90 -0.74
CA SER A 153 8.25 4.69 0.61
C SER A 153 9.33 5.70 1.03
N MET A 154 9.90 6.44 0.09
CA MET A 154 10.89 7.49 0.33
C MET A 154 10.28 8.89 0.40
N CYS A 155 8.99 9.05 0.13
CA CYS A 155 8.30 10.33 0.23
C CYS A 155 8.11 10.78 1.69
N GLU A 156 7.87 12.09 1.89
CA GLU A 156 7.58 12.65 3.21
C GLU A 156 6.25 12.12 3.75
N HIS A 157 5.19 12.15 2.94
CA HIS A 157 3.84 11.70 3.27
C HIS A 157 3.26 10.85 2.14
N ASN A 158 2.16 10.14 2.44
CA ASN A 158 1.51 9.27 1.45
C ASN A 158 -0.01 9.44 1.46
N ILE A 159 -0.61 9.56 0.28
CA ILE A 159 -2.04 9.42 0.03
C ILE A 159 -2.22 8.14 -0.79
N ILE A 160 -2.98 7.18 -0.27
CA ILE A 160 -3.18 5.89 -0.92
C ILE A 160 -4.64 5.66 -1.31
N CYS A 161 -4.87 4.89 -2.36
CA CYS A 161 -6.19 4.29 -2.63
C CYS A 161 -6.31 2.91 -1.95
N ASN A 162 -7.43 2.25 -2.17
CA ASN A 162 -7.74 0.90 -1.69
C ASN A 162 -6.95 -0.21 -2.43
N SER A 163 -5.63 -0.10 -2.46
CA SER A 163 -4.71 -1.02 -3.13
C SER A 163 -3.56 -1.41 -2.22
N THR A 164 -3.26 -2.72 -2.16
CA THR A 164 -2.12 -3.24 -1.37
C THR A 164 -0.78 -2.71 -1.85
N PHE A 165 -0.66 -2.35 -3.13
CA PHE A 165 0.55 -1.74 -3.66
C PHE A 165 0.85 -0.38 -3.00
N GLY A 166 -0.14 0.53 -2.98
CA GLY A 166 -0.01 1.81 -2.28
C GLY A 166 0.13 1.64 -0.77
N TRP A 167 -0.57 0.65 -0.19
CA TRP A 167 -0.47 0.32 1.21
C TRP A 167 0.97 -0.04 1.60
N TRP A 168 1.63 -0.94 0.85
CA TRP A 168 3.02 -1.30 1.11
C TRP A 168 3.99 -0.16 0.86
N GLY A 169 3.79 0.65 -0.18
CA GLY A 169 4.59 1.85 -0.41
C GLY A 169 4.56 2.80 0.79
N ALA A 170 3.38 3.03 1.37
CA ALA A 170 3.22 3.85 2.57
C ALA A 170 3.73 3.16 3.86
N TYR A 171 3.50 1.84 3.99
CA TYR A 171 3.91 1.11 5.19
C TYR A 171 5.43 1.03 5.35
N LEU A 172 6.17 0.90 4.25
CA LEU A 172 7.62 0.88 4.22
C LEU A 172 8.27 2.27 4.36
N ASN A 173 7.49 3.33 4.40
CA ASN A 173 8.01 4.67 4.62
C ASN A 173 8.60 4.80 6.03
N GLU A 174 9.89 5.10 6.13
CA GLU A 174 10.64 5.19 7.40
C GLU A 174 10.66 6.63 7.99
N ASN A 175 10.04 7.63 7.31
CA ASN A 175 9.92 8.98 7.86
C ASN A 175 9.12 8.96 9.17
N LYS A 176 9.69 9.52 10.24
CA LYS A 176 9.06 9.51 11.58
C LYS A 176 7.84 10.41 11.66
N ASP A 177 7.85 11.49 10.90
CA ASP A 177 6.79 12.52 10.90
C ASP A 177 5.77 12.30 9.76
N LYS A 178 5.83 11.14 9.10
CA LYS A 178 4.93 10.82 8.00
C LYS A 178 3.47 10.86 8.42
N LYS A 179 2.65 11.44 7.55
CA LYS A 179 1.20 11.30 7.56
C LYS A 179 0.80 10.38 6.41
N ILE A 180 0.04 9.35 6.71
CA ILE A 180 -0.49 8.43 5.70
C ILE A 180 -2.00 8.58 5.72
N ILE A 181 -2.57 8.89 4.56
CA ILE A 181 -4.00 9.06 4.38
C ILE A 181 -4.52 7.94 3.49
N GLY A 182 -5.51 7.20 3.99
CA GLY A 182 -6.16 6.12 3.27
C GLY A 182 -7.68 6.25 3.28
N PRO A 183 -8.38 5.56 2.35
CA PRO A 183 -9.83 5.68 2.22
C PRO A 183 -10.56 4.87 3.29
N ASN A 184 -11.69 5.41 3.78
CA ASN A 184 -12.62 4.68 4.63
C ASN A 184 -13.25 3.48 3.91
N ASN A 185 -13.52 3.65 2.61
CA ASN A 185 -14.15 2.63 1.79
C ASN A 185 -13.09 1.82 1.02
N TRP A 186 -12.74 0.64 1.57
CA TRP A 186 -11.79 -0.25 0.89
C TRP A 186 -12.46 -1.15 -0.14
N PHE A 187 -13.66 -1.63 0.14
CA PHE A 187 -14.46 -2.52 -0.70
C PHE A 187 -15.70 -1.83 -1.24
N GLY A 188 -16.13 -2.25 -2.43
CA GLY A 188 -17.35 -1.77 -3.05
C GLY A 188 -18.62 -2.47 -2.57
N PRO A 189 -19.80 -2.06 -3.06
CA PRO A 189 -21.11 -2.58 -2.62
C PRO A 189 -21.24 -4.11 -2.72
N ALA A 190 -20.70 -4.71 -3.77
CA ALA A 190 -20.75 -6.18 -3.96
C ALA A 190 -19.90 -6.94 -2.93
N SER A 191 -19.00 -6.24 -2.23
CA SER A 191 -18.13 -6.75 -1.17
C SER A 191 -18.41 -6.11 0.19
N ALA A 192 -19.57 -5.50 0.40
CA ALA A 192 -19.94 -4.79 1.64
C ALA A 192 -19.98 -5.70 2.89
N PHE A 193 -20.03 -7.03 2.70
CA PHE A 193 -19.93 -8.00 3.79
C PHE A 193 -18.49 -8.18 4.31
N LEU A 194 -17.49 -7.67 3.59
CA LEU A 194 -16.09 -7.71 3.99
C LEU A 194 -15.79 -6.59 4.99
N ASN A 195 -15.14 -6.95 6.08
CA ASN A 195 -14.75 -5.98 7.11
C ASN A 195 -13.34 -5.43 6.82
N SER A 196 -13.25 -4.16 6.47
CA SER A 196 -11.99 -3.47 6.18
C SER A 196 -11.36 -2.77 7.39
N SER A 197 -11.94 -2.88 8.59
CA SER A 197 -11.52 -2.10 9.77
C SER A 197 -10.05 -2.29 10.15
N ASP A 198 -9.49 -3.46 9.87
CA ASP A 198 -8.13 -3.85 10.24
C ASP A 198 -7.11 -3.68 9.09
N ILE A 199 -7.55 -3.26 7.90
CA ILE A 199 -6.66 -3.11 6.73
C ILE A 199 -5.71 -1.92 6.92
N LEU A 200 -6.26 -0.76 7.30
CA LEU A 200 -5.44 0.42 7.55
C LEU A 200 -4.99 0.43 9.01
N PRO A 201 -3.70 0.60 9.29
CA PRO A 201 -3.17 0.79 10.64
C PRO A 201 -3.91 1.90 11.39
N ASP A 202 -4.01 1.74 12.71
CA ASP A 202 -4.81 2.65 13.55
C ASP A 202 -4.27 4.09 13.57
N ASN A 203 -2.96 4.26 13.34
CA ASN A 203 -2.29 5.56 13.29
C ASN A 203 -2.36 6.24 11.92
N TRP A 204 -3.01 5.63 10.92
CA TRP A 204 -3.23 6.26 9.62
C TRP A 204 -4.51 7.09 9.64
N ILE A 205 -4.52 8.18 8.88
CA ILE A 205 -5.68 9.05 8.74
C ILE A 205 -6.66 8.40 7.75
N LYS A 206 -7.87 8.17 8.20
CA LYS A 206 -8.95 7.56 7.38
C LYS A 206 -9.95 8.64 7.00
N ILE A 207 -10.25 8.80 5.71
CA ILE A 207 -11.22 9.79 5.19
C ILE A 207 -12.11 9.20 4.11
#